data_7f998c75b0018a59f5c832f9fde0ef1f
#
_entry.id   7f998c75b0018a59f5c832f9fde0ef1f
#
_cell.length_a   1.000
_cell.length_b   1.000
_cell.length_c   1.000
_cell.angle_alpha   90.00
_cell.angle_beta   90.00
_cell.angle_gamma   90.00
#
_symmetry.space_group_name_H-M   'P 1'
#
loop_
_entity.id
_entity.type
_entity.pdbx_description
1 polymer ?
#
loop_
_entity_poly.entity_id
_entity_poly.type
_entity_poly.pdbx_seq_one_letter_code
_entity_poly.pdbx_strand_id
1 'polypeptide(L)'
;MKAFLIFTLAILVGGLYLASFANTASAGEKMGVIVVDMQGDFTTYKNGSLAVNGTDQAFVEKVEKTTLMLKEKGHPIFATQDWHPAEHVSFYSNHAGKKPFETIELEGRTQVLWPPHCVQNTANAAVLLDNNLFVAVVQKGKDKQYDSYSGFQDDGGAKTEMDQILKKHGIQELIVYGIATDYCVKATAIDAADAGYKVTVVEGLSKGVAPETTTKALEEMKAKGITLVKELE
;
A
#
# COMPACT_ATOMS: atom_id res chain seq x y z
N MET A 1 34.87 44.94 79.09
CA MET A 1 34.07 43.89 78.48
C MET A 1 33.84 44.26 77.02
N LYS A 2 34.55 43.58 76.04
CA LYS A 2 34.51 43.89 74.62
C LYS A 2 33.61 42.85 73.97
N ALA A 3 32.51 43.30 73.31
CA ALA A 3 31.65 42.46 72.56
C ALA A 3 32.22 42.27 71.13
N PHE A 4 32.43 41.03 70.76
CA PHE A 4 32.84 40.66 69.39
C PHE A 4 31.58 40.42 68.52
N LEU A 5 31.46 41.22 67.47
CA LEU A 5 30.40 41.08 66.48
C LEU A 5 30.91 40.16 65.34
N ILE A 6 30.29 38.97 65.16
CA ILE A 6 30.62 38.05 64.09
C ILE A 6 29.66 38.34 62.93
N PHE A 7 30.23 38.80 61.79
CA PHE A 7 29.49 38.95 60.54
C PHE A 7 29.53 37.61 59.76
N THR A 8 28.41 37.00 59.66
CA THR A 8 28.22 35.82 58.74
C THR A 8 27.91 36.29 57.34
N LEU A 9 28.82 36.01 56.41
CA LEU A 9 28.66 36.28 54.97
C LEU A 9 27.88 35.12 54.34
N ALA A 10 26.65 35.36 53.95
CA ALA A 10 25.84 34.40 53.17
C ALA A 10 26.20 34.50 51.69
N ILE A 11 26.84 33.47 51.13
CA ILE A 11 27.12 33.36 49.70
C ILE A 11 25.87 32.78 49.04
N LEU A 12 25.13 33.59 48.26
CA LEU A 12 24.06 33.17 47.37
C LEU A 12 24.70 32.55 46.10
N VAL A 13 24.66 31.23 45.99
CA VAL A 13 24.99 30.53 44.74
C VAL A 13 23.74 30.56 43.88
N GLY A 14 23.69 31.51 42.97
CA GLY A 14 22.65 31.55 41.92
C GLY A 14 22.92 30.47 40.86
N GLY A 15 22.23 29.36 40.97
CA GLY A 15 22.23 28.33 39.91
C GLY A 15 21.50 28.85 38.69
N LEU A 16 22.24 29.12 37.59
CA LEU A 16 21.68 29.37 36.28
C LEU A 16 21.15 28.04 35.74
N TYR A 17 19.83 27.82 35.82
CA TYR A 17 19.16 26.75 35.06
C TYR A 17 19.11 27.17 33.59
N LEU A 18 20.05 26.68 32.78
CA LEU A 18 19.95 26.69 31.33
C LEU A 18 18.87 25.65 30.94
N ALA A 19 17.63 26.10 30.78
CA ALA A 19 16.60 25.32 30.13
C ALA A 19 17.01 25.14 28.67
N SER A 20 17.58 23.97 28.33
CA SER A 20 17.74 23.54 26.95
C SER A 20 16.36 23.34 26.39
N PHE A 21 15.83 24.32 25.66
CA PHE A 21 14.72 24.12 24.76
C PHE A 21 15.24 23.22 23.64
N ALA A 22 15.05 21.92 23.79
CA ALA A 22 15.14 21.00 22.65
C ALA A 22 14.11 21.49 21.63
N ASN A 23 14.59 22.07 20.56
CA ASN A 23 13.80 22.42 19.39
C ASN A 23 13.33 21.08 18.79
N THR A 24 12.20 20.55 19.24
CA THR A 24 11.51 19.47 18.57
C THR A 24 10.97 20.07 17.28
N ALA A 25 11.84 20.11 16.26
CA ALA A 25 11.34 20.21 14.89
C ALA A 25 10.29 19.09 14.79
N SER A 26 9.04 19.45 14.56
CA SER A 26 8.01 18.52 14.20
C SER A 26 8.55 17.73 13.01
N ALA A 27 8.96 16.48 13.24
CA ALA A 27 9.28 15.59 12.14
C ALA A 27 7.98 15.50 11.34
N GLY A 28 7.98 16.07 10.13
CA GLY A 28 6.82 16.03 9.25
C GLY A 28 6.33 14.59 9.15
N GLU A 29 5.03 14.41 9.01
CA GLU A 29 4.42 13.08 8.88
C GLU A 29 5.19 12.28 7.82
N LYS A 30 5.66 11.08 8.20
CA LYS A 30 6.52 10.29 7.33
C LYS A 30 5.68 9.60 6.27
N MET A 31 5.94 9.96 5.02
CA MET A 31 5.23 9.42 3.85
C MET A 31 5.92 8.18 3.32
N GLY A 32 5.13 7.13 3.04
CA GLY A 32 5.53 5.94 2.31
C GLY A 32 4.76 5.77 1.01
N VAL A 33 5.18 4.85 0.18
CA VAL A 33 4.54 4.54 -1.10
C VAL A 33 4.18 3.06 -1.13
N ILE A 34 2.95 2.72 -1.56
CA ILE A 34 2.56 1.35 -1.87
C ILE A 34 2.31 1.23 -3.37
N VAL A 35 3.12 0.42 -4.03
CA VAL A 35 2.95 0.02 -5.42
C VAL A 35 2.15 -1.27 -5.45
N VAL A 36 0.93 -1.22 -5.98
CA VAL A 36 -0.02 -2.31 -5.91
C VAL A 36 0.07 -3.18 -7.15
N ASP A 37 0.42 -4.45 -6.98
CA ASP A 37 0.30 -5.56 -7.94
C ASP A 37 0.80 -5.24 -9.37
N MET A 38 1.94 -4.57 -9.49
CA MET A 38 2.57 -4.30 -10.79
C MET A 38 3.21 -5.57 -11.34
N GLN A 39 2.37 -6.57 -11.71
CA GLN A 39 2.76 -7.93 -12.12
C GLN A 39 2.40 -8.21 -13.59
N GLY A 40 3.10 -9.18 -14.19
CA GLY A 40 2.95 -9.51 -15.60
C GLY A 40 1.52 -9.90 -15.98
N ASP A 41 0.84 -10.71 -15.15
CA ASP A 41 -0.51 -11.19 -15.45
C ASP A 41 -1.57 -10.09 -15.50
N PHE A 42 -1.31 -8.93 -14.90
CA PHE A 42 -2.21 -7.77 -14.94
C PHE A 42 -1.91 -6.79 -16.07
N THR A 43 -0.90 -7.07 -16.92
CA THR A 43 -0.46 -6.11 -17.93
C THR A 43 -0.62 -6.60 -19.36
N THR A 44 -1.05 -5.70 -20.25
CA THR A 44 -1.00 -5.94 -21.70
C THR A 44 0.45 -6.02 -22.19
N TYR A 45 1.40 -5.38 -21.51
CA TYR A 45 2.83 -5.47 -21.80
C TYR A 45 3.37 -6.91 -21.77
N LYS A 46 2.89 -7.75 -20.86
CA LYS A 46 3.32 -9.15 -20.73
C LYS A 46 2.30 -10.15 -21.27
N ASN A 47 1.27 -9.69 -22.00
CA ASN A 47 0.16 -10.52 -22.46
C ASN A 47 -0.48 -11.32 -21.30
N GLY A 48 -0.66 -10.66 -20.17
CA GLY A 48 -1.14 -11.28 -18.95
C GLY A 48 -2.52 -11.90 -19.06
N SER A 49 -2.76 -12.95 -18.30
CA SER A 49 -4.04 -13.71 -18.32
C SER A 49 -5.23 -12.89 -17.82
N LEU A 50 -4.98 -11.87 -17.01
CA LEU A 50 -5.96 -10.91 -16.49
C LEU A 50 -5.52 -9.47 -16.80
N ALA A 51 -5.00 -9.25 -18.00
CA ALA A 51 -4.46 -7.96 -18.42
C ALA A 51 -5.51 -6.84 -18.42
N VAL A 52 -5.18 -5.75 -17.78
CA VAL A 52 -5.98 -4.53 -17.71
C VAL A 52 -5.63 -3.60 -18.88
N ASN A 53 -6.63 -3.01 -19.52
CA ASN A 53 -6.41 -2.12 -20.65
C ASN A 53 -5.57 -0.88 -20.25
N GLY A 54 -4.63 -0.50 -21.15
CA GLY A 54 -3.75 0.66 -20.92
C GLY A 54 -2.56 0.38 -19.99
N THR A 55 -2.25 -0.89 -19.74
CA THR A 55 -1.08 -1.33 -18.97
C THR A 55 0.02 -1.86 -19.90
N ASP A 56 0.29 -1.09 -20.95
CA ASP A 56 1.37 -1.34 -21.89
C ASP A 56 2.76 -1.05 -21.29
N GLN A 57 3.79 -1.26 -22.08
CA GLN A 57 5.17 -1.00 -21.66
C GLN A 57 5.37 0.44 -21.19
N ALA A 58 4.80 1.41 -21.88
CA ALA A 58 4.95 2.83 -21.54
C ALA A 58 4.32 3.16 -20.18
N PHE A 59 3.19 2.52 -19.84
CA PHE A 59 2.60 2.65 -18.51
C PHE A 59 3.50 2.05 -17.43
N VAL A 60 4.04 0.85 -17.63
CA VAL A 60 4.96 0.20 -16.67
C VAL A 60 6.21 1.07 -16.45
N GLU A 61 6.82 1.57 -17.51
CA GLU A 61 7.97 2.47 -17.44
C GLU A 61 7.65 3.79 -16.72
N LYS A 62 6.45 4.36 -16.94
CA LYS A 62 5.98 5.55 -16.21
C LYS A 62 5.89 5.27 -14.72
N VAL A 63 5.28 4.16 -14.33
CA VAL A 63 5.16 3.75 -12.92
C VAL A 63 6.55 3.55 -12.30
N GLU A 64 7.45 2.83 -12.97
CA GLU A 64 8.80 2.58 -12.47
C GLU A 64 9.59 3.87 -12.29
N LYS A 65 9.58 4.74 -13.30
CA LYS A 65 10.25 6.06 -13.25
C LYS A 65 9.74 6.92 -12.10
N THR A 66 8.42 6.96 -11.90
CA THR A 66 7.83 7.74 -10.79
C THR A 66 8.19 7.13 -9.44
N THR A 67 8.19 5.80 -9.34
CA THR A 67 8.58 5.08 -8.12
C THR A 67 10.05 5.36 -7.78
N LEU A 68 10.94 5.35 -8.77
CA LEU A 68 12.35 5.69 -8.57
C LEU A 68 12.51 7.13 -8.08
N MET A 69 11.83 8.10 -8.70
CA MET A 69 11.84 9.50 -8.27
C MET A 69 11.37 9.66 -6.81
N LEU A 70 10.32 8.97 -6.39
CA LEU A 70 9.83 9.00 -5.01
C LEU A 70 10.85 8.40 -4.04
N LYS A 71 11.51 7.31 -4.43
CA LYS A 71 12.61 6.72 -3.65
C LYS A 71 13.79 7.69 -3.50
N GLU A 72 14.18 8.39 -4.57
CA GLU A 72 15.24 9.38 -4.56
C GLU A 72 14.89 10.61 -3.68
N LYS A 73 13.61 10.96 -3.58
CA LYS A 73 13.08 11.95 -2.62
C LYS A 73 13.10 11.44 -1.16
N GLY A 74 13.52 10.20 -0.91
CA GLY A 74 13.65 9.61 0.42
C GLY A 74 12.41 8.90 0.95
N HIS A 75 11.39 8.69 0.13
CA HIS A 75 10.20 7.93 0.53
C HIS A 75 10.49 6.42 0.48
N PRO A 76 10.25 5.66 1.56
CA PRO A 76 10.32 4.20 1.52
C PRO A 76 9.20 3.65 0.63
N ILE A 77 9.57 2.71 -0.24
CA ILE A 77 8.68 2.11 -1.22
C ILE A 77 8.35 0.68 -0.77
N PHE A 78 7.08 0.34 -0.76
CA PHE A 78 6.54 -0.98 -0.50
C PHE A 78 5.77 -1.46 -1.72
N ALA A 79 5.64 -2.75 -1.91
CA ALA A 79 4.82 -3.31 -2.98
C ALA A 79 3.90 -4.39 -2.44
N THR A 80 2.77 -4.60 -3.13
CA THR A 80 1.97 -5.82 -3.00
C THR A 80 2.23 -6.75 -4.18
N GLN A 81 2.04 -8.03 -3.96
CA GLN A 81 2.17 -9.06 -4.97
C GLN A 81 1.10 -10.13 -4.75
N ASP A 82 0.21 -10.31 -5.71
CA ASP A 82 -0.65 -11.48 -5.75
C ASP A 82 0.19 -12.74 -5.93
N TRP A 83 -0.09 -13.76 -5.09
CA TRP A 83 0.71 -14.96 -5.03
C TRP A 83 -0.16 -16.18 -4.77
N HIS A 84 -0.99 -16.52 -5.77
CA HIS A 84 -2.04 -17.53 -5.64
C HIS A 84 -1.52 -18.96 -5.84
N PRO A 85 -1.91 -19.92 -4.99
CA PRO A 85 -1.74 -21.32 -5.32
C PRO A 85 -2.58 -21.70 -6.54
N ALA A 86 -2.17 -22.71 -7.32
CA ALA A 86 -2.86 -23.10 -8.56
C ALA A 86 -4.33 -23.54 -8.32
N GLU A 87 -4.62 -24.05 -7.13
CA GLU A 87 -5.96 -24.48 -6.70
C GLU A 87 -6.77 -23.36 -6.01
N HIS A 88 -6.40 -22.11 -6.18
CA HIS A 88 -7.09 -20.98 -5.54
C HIS A 88 -8.57 -20.90 -5.92
N VAL A 89 -9.42 -20.61 -4.94
CA VAL A 89 -10.88 -20.61 -5.07
C VAL A 89 -11.40 -19.56 -6.06
N SER A 90 -10.68 -18.48 -6.28
CA SER A 90 -11.09 -17.44 -7.23
C SER A 90 -10.86 -17.81 -8.70
N PHE A 91 -10.23 -18.92 -9.00
CA PHE A 91 -9.99 -19.32 -10.39
C PHE A 91 -11.16 -20.08 -10.97
N TYR A 92 -11.76 -19.59 -12.07
CA TYR A 92 -12.89 -20.25 -12.73
C TYR A 92 -12.58 -21.70 -13.11
N SER A 93 -11.33 -21.99 -13.47
CA SER A 93 -10.86 -23.31 -13.87
C SER A 93 -10.97 -24.37 -12.76
N ASN A 94 -11.05 -23.94 -11.50
CA ASN A 94 -11.22 -24.82 -10.35
C ASN A 94 -12.69 -25.13 -10.03
N HIS A 95 -13.64 -24.63 -10.85
CA HIS A 95 -15.08 -24.81 -10.71
C HIS A 95 -15.69 -25.39 -11.98
N ALA A 96 -16.14 -26.64 -11.93
CA ALA A 96 -16.69 -27.34 -13.10
C ALA A 96 -17.84 -26.55 -13.78
N GLY A 97 -17.72 -26.34 -15.09
CA GLY A 97 -18.75 -25.66 -15.91
C GLY A 97 -18.79 -24.14 -15.76
N LYS A 98 -17.91 -23.53 -14.97
CA LYS A 98 -17.84 -22.08 -14.78
C LYS A 98 -16.97 -21.41 -15.84
N LYS A 99 -17.22 -20.10 -16.03
CA LYS A 99 -16.49 -19.23 -16.96
C LYS A 99 -15.87 -18.05 -16.21
N PRO A 100 -14.85 -17.40 -16.78
CA PRO A 100 -14.31 -16.18 -16.21
C PRO A 100 -15.40 -15.12 -15.97
N PHE A 101 -15.26 -14.37 -14.88
CA PHE A 101 -16.14 -13.27 -14.46
C PHE A 101 -17.54 -13.68 -13.99
N GLU A 102 -17.87 -14.97 -13.97
CA GLU A 102 -19.04 -15.45 -13.23
C GLU A 102 -18.83 -15.32 -11.73
N THR A 103 -19.92 -15.36 -10.98
CA THR A 103 -19.88 -15.38 -9.52
C THR A 103 -20.38 -16.69 -8.97
N ILE A 104 -19.90 -17.05 -7.79
CA ILE A 104 -20.42 -18.16 -6.99
C ILE A 104 -20.65 -17.69 -5.54
N GLU A 105 -21.54 -18.35 -4.85
CA GLU A 105 -21.72 -18.13 -3.41
C GLU A 105 -20.88 -19.15 -2.65
N LEU A 106 -20.02 -18.65 -1.75
CA LEU A 106 -19.16 -19.45 -0.88
C LEU A 106 -19.28 -18.97 0.55
N GLU A 107 -19.81 -19.81 1.42
CA GLU A 107 -19.89 -19.53 2.86
C GLU A 107 -20.49 -18.15 3.20
N GLY A 108 -21.53 -17.76 2.43
CA GLY A 108 -22.26 -16.50 2.63
C GLY A 108 -21.58 -15.27 2.01
N ARG A 109 -20.55 -15.44 1.20
CA ARG A 109 -19.90 -14.36 0.42
C ARG A 109 -20.01 -14.64 -1.07
N THR A 110 -20.09 -13.59 -1.86
CA THR A 110 -20.04 -13.68 -3.31
C THR A 110 -18.58 -13.66 -3.79
N GLN A 111 -18.15 -14.72 -4.46
CA GLN A 111 -16.81 -14.82 -5.04
C GLN A 111 -16.88 -14.61 -6.56
N VAL A 112 -16.13 -13.65 -7.07
CA VAL A 112 -15.90 -13.47 -8.50
C VAL A 112 -14.88 -14.50 -8.97
N LEU A 113 -15.15 -15.14 -10.13
CA LEU A 113 -14.27 -16.13 -10.71
C LEU A 113 -13.39 -15.50 -11.80
N TRP A 114 -12.10 -15.49 -11.55
CA TRP A 114 -11.09 -14.91 -12.42
C TRP A 114 -10.41 -15.95 -13.31
N PRO A 115 -9.85 -15.56 -14.48
CA PRO A 115 -8.81 -16.36 -15.13
C PRO A 115 -7.68 -16.67 -14.14
N PRO A 116 -7.05 -17.85 -14.18
CA PRO A 116 -5.83 -18.10 -13.41
C PRO A 116 -4.78 -17.02 -13.69
N HIS A 117 -4.35 -16.34 -12.65
CA HIS A 117 -3.38 -15.23 -12.71
C HIS A 117 -2.49 -15.26 -11.50
N CYS A 118 -1.32 -14.68 -11.59
CA CYS A 118 -0.34 -14.57 -10.52
C CYS A 118 -0.12 -15.89 -9.74
N VAL A 119 -0.17 -16.99 -10.49
CA VAL A 119 0.07 -18.32 -9.91
C VAL A 119 1.51 -18.40 -9.43
N GLN A 120 1.67 -18.87 -8.21
CA GLN A 120 2.97 -18.98 -7.53
C GLN A 120 4.04 -19.59 -8.45
N ASN A 121 5.23 -18.98 -8.44
CA ASN A 121 6.39 -19.42 -9.21
C ASN A 121 6.25 -19.33 -10.75
N THR A 122 5.22 -18.67 -11.28
CA THR A 122 5.15 -18.36 -12.71
C THR A 122 5.86 -17.05 -13.02
N ALA A 123 6.35 -16.90 -14.26
CA ALA A 123 7.07 -15.70 -14.68
C ALA A 123 6.21 -14.42 -14.56
N ASN A 124 4.92 -14.51 -14.91
CA ASN A 124 4.00 -13.38 -14.89
C ASN A 124 3.49 -13.01 -13.47
N ALA A 125 3.71 -13.90 -12.48
CA ALA A 125 3.47 -13.58 -11.07
C ALA A 125 4.56 -12.69 -10.46
N ALA A 126 5.70 -12.51 -11.15
CA ALA A 126 6.76 -11.61 -10.67
C ALA A 126 6.34 -10.14 -10.78
N VAL A 127 6.78 -9.32 -9.83
CA VAL A 127 6.68 -7.86 -9.92
C VAL A 127 7.58 -7.38 -11.06
N LEU A 128 7.07 -6.47 -11.89
CA LEU A 128 7.74 -6.01 -13.10
C LEU A 128 8.80 -4.93 -12.85
N LEU A 129 8.67 -4.19 -11.75
CA LEU A 129 9.60 -3.14 -11.37
C LEU A 129 10.86 -3.75 -10.72
N ASP A 130 11.98 -3.02 -10.76
CA ASP A 130 13.21 -3.45 -10.09
C ASP A 130 12.99 -3.67 -8.59
N ASN A 131 13.23 -4.90 -8.14
CA ASN A 131 13.07 -5.29 -6.74
C ASN A 131 13.92 -4.45 -5.77
N ASN A 132 15.04 -3.87 -6.24
CA ASN A 132 15.85 -2.96 -5.44
C ASN A 132 15.15 -1.65 -5.06
N LEU A 133 14.03 -1.33 -5.70
CA LEU A 133 13.20 -0.17 -5.33
C LEU A 133 12.53 -0.38 -3.97
N PHE A 134 12.19 -1.61 -3.60
CA PHE A 134 11.31 -1.90 -2.50
C PHE A 134 12.03 -2.16 -1.18
N VAL A 135 11.49 -1.59 -0.11
CA VAL A 135 11.84 -1.95 1.28
C VAL A 135 11.27 -3.33 1.61
N ALA A 136 10.06 -3.61 1.11
CA ALA A 136 9.40 -4.90 1.23
C ALA A 136 8.40 -5.11 0.10
N VAL A 137 8.24 -6.38 -0.31
CA VAL A 137 7.17 -6.85 -1.19
C VAL A 137 6.30 -7.78 -0.35
N VAL A 138 5.03 -7.38 -0.14
CA VAL A 138 4.07 -8.14 0.66
C VAL A 138 3.24 -9.03 -0.25
N GLN A 139 3.38 -10.33 -0.08
CA GLN A 139 2.61 -11.33 -0.83
C GLN A 139 1.22 -11.51 -0.22
N LYS A 140 0.18 -11.44 -1.04
CA LYS A 140 -1.23 -11.64 -0.66
C LYS A 140 -1.89 -12.74 -1.50
N GLY A 141 -3.12 -13.16 -1.13
CA GLY A 141 -3.83 -14.22 -1.85
C GLY A 141 -3.16 -15.60 -1.76
N LYS A 142 -2.44 -15.87 -0.66
CA LYS A 142 -1.75 -17.15 -0.44
C LYS A 142 -2.67 -18.24 0.09
N ASP A 143 -3.77 -17.86 0.76
CA ASP A 143 -4.77 -18.82 1.20
C ASP A 143 -5.65 -19.21 0.01
N LYS A 144 -5.76 -20.50 -0.26
CA LYS A 144 -6.54 -21.01 -1.37
C LYS A 144 -8.05 -20.80 -1.24
N GLN A 145 -8.55 -20.52 -0.04
CA GLN A 145 -9.98 -20.40 0.27
C GLN A 145 -10.49 -18.96 0.25
N TYR A 146 -9.60 -17.96 0.33
CA TYR A 146 -9.97 -16.57 0.43
C TYR A 146 -9.24 -15.73 -0.63
N ASP A 147 -10.01 -14.92 -1.36
CA ASP A 147 -9.41 -13.90 -2.23
C ASP A 147 -8.78 -12.79 -1.39
N SER A 148 -7.92 -12.00 -1.98
CA SER A 148 -7.17 -10.96 -1.28
C SER A 148 -6.95 -9.77 -2.19
N TYR A 149 -7.93 -8.88 -2.22
CA TYR A 149 -7.76 -7.62 -2.94
C TYR A 149 -6.87 -6.65 -2.19
N SER A 150 -7.02 -6.56 -0.87
CA SER A 150 -6.23 -5.64 -0.05
C SER A 150 -4.81 -6.14 0.21
N GLY A 151 -3.86 -5.21 0.20
CA GLY A 151 -2.50 -5.45 0.71
C GLY A 151 -2.43 -5.62 2.22
N PHE A 152 -3.53 -5.39 2.97
CA PHE A 152 -3.56 -5.45 4.43
C PHE A 152 -4.20 -6.72 4.99
N GLN A 153 -5.10 -7.35 4.25
CA GLN A 153 -5.82 -8.56 4.66
C GLN A 153 -6.44 -9.28 3.47
N ASP A 154 -6.78 -10.54 3.67
CA ASP A 154 -7.62 -11.30 2.74
C ASP A 154 -9.12 -11.14 3.06
N ASP A 155 -9.98 -11.69 2.20
CA ASP A 155 -11.44 -11.62 2.37
C ASP A 155 -11.97 -12.48 3.54
N GLY A 156 -11.12 -13.33 4.12
CA GLY A 156 -11.36 -14.05 5.36
C GLY A 156 -10.98 -13.26 6.62
N GLY A 157 -10.34 -12.10 6.45
CA GLY A 157 -9.89 -11.22 7.53
C GLY A 157 -8.50 -11.54 8.10
N ALA A 158 -7.77 -12.52 7.50
CA ALA A 158 -6.39 -12.76 7.89
C ALA A 158 -5.48 -11.61 7.44
N LYS A 159 -4.74 -11.05 8.39
CA LYS A 159 -3.88 -9.90 8.15
C LYS A 159 -2.59 -10.29 7.44
N THR A 160 -2.13 -9.43 6.54
CA THR A 160 -0.77 -9.48 6.02
C THR A 160 0.20 -8.76 6.97
N GLU A 161 1.48 -8.80 6.63
CA GLU A 161 2.52 -8.05 7.35
C GLU A 161 2.59 -6.55 7.00
N MET A 162 1.79 -6.04 6.05
CA MET A 162 1.88 -4.66 5.54
C MET A 162 1.79 -3.62 6.65
N ASP A 163 0.77 -3.67 7.49
CA ASP A 163 0.57 -2.69 8.57
C ASP A 163 1.73 -2.68 9.57
N GLN A 164 2.24 -3.86 9.93
CA GLN A 164 3.39 -4.00 10.83
C GLN A 164 4.66 -3.39 10.24
N ILE A 165 4.89 -3.62 8.95
CA ILE A 165 6.04 -3.08 8.23
C ILE A 165 5.95 -1.56 8.15
N LEU A 166 4.80 -1.00 7.77
CA LEU A 166 4.57 0.44 7.69
C LEU A 166 4.79 1.12 9.05
N LYS A 167 4.23 0.57 10.12
CA LYS A 167 4.41 1.07 11.50
C LYS A 167 5.87 1.01 11.95
N LYS A 168 6.57 -0.07 11.66
CA LYS A 168 8.01 -0.20 11.94
C LYS A 168 8.84 0.89 11.27
N HIS A 169 8.43 1.34 10.09
CA HIS A 169 9.07 2.44 9.36
C HIS A 169 8.57 3.82 9.78
N GLY A 170 7.60 3.91 10.70
CA GLY A 170 7.02 5.15 11.20
C GLY A 170 6.17 5.89 10.18
N ILE A 171 5.58 5.17 9.21
CA ILE A 171 4.76 5.76 8.16
C ILE A 171 3.44 6.26 8.75
N GLN A 172 2.98 7.41 8.31
CA GLN A 172 1.72 8.05 8.69
C GLN A 172 0.90 8.45 7.47
N GLU A 173 1.57 8.76 6.35
CA GLU A 173 0.95 9.07 5.07
C GLU A 173 1.36 8.05 4.01
N LEU A 174 0.45 7.76 3.10
CA LEU A 174 0.67 6.80 2.02
C LEU A 174 0.27 7.38 0.66
N ILE A 175 1.16 7.22 -0.32
CA ILE A 175 0.83 7.32 -1.74
C ILE A 175 0.59 5.91 -2.25
N VAL A 176 -0.56 5.67 -2.89
CA VAL A 176 -0.98 4.34 -3.39
C VAL A 176 -1.29 4.43 -4.87
N TYR A 177 -0.75 3.52 -5.67
CA TYR A 177 -1.03 3.37 -7.10
C TYR A 177 -0.70 1.98 -7.61
N GLY A 178 -1.16 1.63 -8.80
CA GLY A 178 -0.91 0.34 -9.45
C GLY A 178 -2.15 -0.26 -10.12
N ILE A 179 -2.35 -1.58 -10.00
CA ILE A 179 -3.39 -2.35 -10.69
C ILE A 179 -4.16 -3.24 -9.68
N ALA A 180 -5.50 -3.32 -9.73
CA ALA A 180 -6.38 -2.47 -10.52
C ALA A 180 -7.08 -1.46 -9.62
N THR A 181 -7.37 -0.26 -10.17
CA THR A 181 -8.00 0.85 -9.45
C THR A 181 -9.27 0.42 -8.72
N ASP A 182 -10.12 -0.37 -9.37
CA ASP A 182 -11.44 -0.80 -8.91
C ASP A 182 -11.42 -2.04 -8.01
N TYR A 183 -10.27 -2.67 -7.85
CA TYR A 183 -10.06 -3.85 -6.99
C TYR A 183 -8.93 -3.61 -5.98
N CYS A 184 -7.72 -4.09 -6.27
CA CYS A 184 -6.63 -4.12 -5.30
C CYS A 184 -6.16 -2.74 -4.84
N VAL A 185 -6.13 -1.73 -5.72
CA VAL A 185 -5.78 -0.35 -5.34
C VAL A 185 -6.83 0.21 -4.38
N LYS A 186 -8.12 0.11 -4.73
CA LYS A 186 -9.23 0.55 -3.87
C LYS A 186 -9.19 -0.15 -2.51
N ALA A 187 -9.13 -1.48 -2.51
CA ALA A 187 -9.16 -2.26 -1.26
C ALA A 187 -7.97 -1.92 -0.36
N THR A 188 -6.76 -1.82 -0.94
CA THR A 188 -5.55 -1.44 -0.21
C THR A 188 -5.65 -0.02 0.35
N ALA A 189 -6.16 0.94 -0.44
CA ALA A 189 -6.29 2.33 -0.02
C ALA A 189 -7.33 2.51 1.09
N ILE A 190 -8.47 1.80 1.01
CA ILE A 190 -9.53 1.83 2.03
C ILE A 190 -9.03 1.22 3.33
N ASP A 191 -8.42 0.03 3.30
CA ASP A 191 -7.89 -0.61 4.49
C ASP A 191 -6.76 0.20 5.13
N ALA A 192 -5.93 0.87 4.33
CA ALA A 192 -4.93 1.81 4.83
C ALA A 192 -5.59 2.99 5.57
N ALA A 193 -6.64 3.58 5.00
CA ALA A 193 -7.39 4.68 5.64
C ALA A 193 -8.07 4.21 6.93
N ASP A 194 -8.69 3.03 6.91
CA ASP A 194 -9.33 2.43 8.09
C ASP A 194 -8.30 2.05 9.18
N ALA A 195 -7.05 1.78 8.80
CA ALA A 195 -5.93 1.59 9.73
C ALA A 195 -5.33 2.90 10.28
N GLY A 196 -5.83 4.06 9.83
CA GLY A 196 -5.46 5.39 10.33
C GLY A 196 -4.38 6.11 9.53
N TYR A 197 -3.99 5.60 8.35
CA TYR A 197 -3.07 6.31 7.46
C TYR A 197 -3.81 7.41 6.68
N LYS A 198 -3.13 8.52 6.44
CA LYS A 198 -3.58 9.51 5.47
C LYS A 198 -3.19 9.03 4.06
N VAL A 199 -4.18 8.80 3.21
CA VAL A 199 -3.97 8.12 1.93
C VAL A 199 -4.21 9.06 0.75
N THR A 200 -3.28 9.03 -0.21
CA THR A 200 -3.41 9.66 -1.52
C THR A 200 -3.29 8.58 -2.60
N VAL A 201 -4.29 8.48 -3.47
CA VAL A 201 -4.27 7.59 -4.64
C VAL A 201 -3.96 8.40 -5.89
N VAL A 202 -3.03 7.89 -6.73
CA VAL A 202 -2.60 8.55 -7.97
C VAL A 202 -3.28 7.89 -9.16
N GLU A 203 -4.28 8.57 -9.72
CA GLU A 203 -5.08 8.05 -10.84
C GLU A 203 -4.23 7.82 -12.11
N GLY A 204 -3.31 8.73 -12.42
CA GLY A 204 -2.45 8.64 -13.61
C GLY A 204 -1.39 7.53 -13.57
N LEU A 205 -1.20 6.91 -12.38
CA LEU A 205 -0.34 5.75 -12.15
C LEU A 205 -1.15 4.48 -11.82
N SER A 206 -2.47 4.53 -12.02
CA SER A 206 -3.36 3.40 -11.77
C SER A 206 -4.21 3.11 -13.02
N LYS A 207 -4.62 1.85 -13.18
CA LYS A 207 -5.51 1.40 -14.25
C LYS A 207 -6.60 0.50 -13.67
N GLY A 208 -7.85 0.72 -14.08
CA GLY A 208 -8.99 -0.09 -13.66
C GLY A 208 -9.42 -1.11 -14.72
N VAL A 209 -10.08 -2.16 -14.27
CA VAL A 209 -10.57 -3.25 -15.13
C VAL A 209 -11.68 -2.75 -16.05
N ALA A 210 -12.65 -1.99 -15.52
CA ALA A 210 -13.76 -1.45 -16.30
C ALA A 210 -14.06 0.02 -15.91
N PRO A 211 -14.51 0.86 -16.86
CA PRO A 211 -14.77 2.28 -16.58
C PRO A 211 -15.81 2.52 -15.48
N GLU A 212 -16.90 1.75 -15.47
CA GLU A 212 -18.00 1.90 -14.51
C GLU A 212 -17.56 1.53 -13.09
N THR A 213 -16.88 0.38 -12.92
CA THR A 213 -16.37 -0.06 -11.62
C THR A 213 -15.25 0.84 -11.13
N THR A 214 -14.42 1.36 -12.05
CA THR A 214 -13.37 2.34 -11.72
C THR A 214 -13.96 3.64 -11.20
N THR A 215 -14.98 4.20 -11.87
CA THR A 215 -15.66 5.43 -11.40
C THR A 215 -16.24 5.23 -10.01
N LYS A 216 -16.96 4.13 -9.79
CA LYS A 216 -17.52 3.79 -8.48
C LYS A 216 -16.45 3.64 -7.40
N ALA A 217 -15.33 3.00 -7.74
CA ALA A 217 -14.20 2.83 -6.82
C ALA A 217 -13.60 4.17 -6.38
N LEU A 218 -13.43 5.11 -7.32
CA LEU A 218 -12.95 6.46 -7.01
C LEU A 218 -13.93 7.21 -6.10
N GLU A 219 -15.23 7.09 -6.32
CA GLU A 219 -16.25 7.67 -5.46
C GLU A 219 -16.22 7.06 -4.04
N GLU A 220 -16.11 5.74 -3.93
CA GLU A 220 -15.99 5.03 -2.65
C GLU A 220 -14.74 5.47 -1.87
N MET A 221 -13.58 5.55 -2.54
CA MET A 221 -12.34 6.03 -1.94
C MET A 221 -12.46 7.47 -1.46
N LYS A 222 -13.06 8.35 -2.26
CA LYS A 222 -13.30 9.76 -1.88
C LYS A 222 -14.24 9.86 -0.68
N ALA A 223 -15.29 9.04 -0.61
CA ALA A 223 -16.20 9.00 0.53
C ALA A 223 -15.53 8.54 1.83
N LYS A 224 -14.45 7.76 1.73
CA LYS A 224 -13.58 7.36 2.86
C LYS A 224 -12.55 8.43 3.27
N GLY A 225 -12.56 9.60 2.64
CA GLY A 225 -11.60 10.67 2.92
C GLY A 225 -10.23 10.51 2.25
N ILE A 226 -10.10 9.57 1.31
CA ILE A 226 -8.88 9.36 0.54
C ILE A 226 -8.74 10.49 -0.48
N THR A 227 -7.57 11.08 -0.56
CA THR A 227 -7.23 12.10 -1.55
C THR A 227 -6.97 11.44 -2.91
N LEU A 228 -7.61 11.96 -3.96
CA LEU A 228 -7.39 11.51 -5.33
C LEU A 228 -6.65 12.60 -6.09
N VAL A 229 -5.53 12.24 -6.72
CA VAL A 229 -4.77 13.15 -7.58
C VAL A 229 -4.52 12.50 -8.94
N LYS A 230 -4.51 13.30 -10.00
CA LYS A 230 -4.22 12.76 -11.34
C LYS A 230 -2.75 12.44 -11.52
N GLU A 231 -1.88 13.34 -11.05
CA GLU A 231 -0.42 13.26 -11.14
C GLU A 231 0.19 13.75 -9.82
N LEU A 232 1.43 13.35 -9.55
CA LEU A 232 2.25 13.91 -8.47
C LEU A 232 2.99 15.14 -8.96
N GLU A 233 3.05 16.19 -8.15
CA GLU A 233 3.81 17.41 -8.42
C GLU A 233 5.33 17.21 -8.19
#